data_8c0f616b6729e133712cad7a39e11ba3
#
_entry.id   8c0f616b6729e133712cad7a39e11ba3
#
_cell.length_a   1.000
_cell.length_b   1.000
_cell.length_c   1.000
_cell.angle_alpha   90.00
_cell.angle_beta   90.00
_cell.angle_gamma   90.00
#
_symmetry.space_group_name_H-M   'P 1'
#
loop_
_entity.id
_entity.type
_entity.pdbx_description
1 polymer ?
#
loop_
_entity_poly.entity_id
_entity_poly.type
_entity_poly.pdbx_seq_one_letter_code
_entity_poly.pdbx_strand_id
1 'polypeptide(L)'
;MKLIIMIIMLKKIGLYSAAVLMLAAGASCVNKTDETNVKTTDGYIVAAYVWPSCHDDSLAHRYLWSEGTGEWEIIRQGNPRFAGHYQPKQPLWGYEMDNDPKVVERWIDTAVEHGVNTFIYDWYWFMDGPYLESALNDGFLKARNRDRMNFYIMWANHTVAKNYWNCHRYGDDDSVLFSPTVDRDNFRTIADRIIRQYFVQPNYLKIDNCPVMAIFDYGQLVQSFGSAAETAKALDWFRDEAVKAGFDGIHFQMNPGGGYHLSESETQRLAGLIDTLGINSIAFYNMGGFDPDYLRHGAEAMKIREEWDDAFDIPVFPTVSIGWDDTPRFPAKGADDVTRFHNTPVSFGAFLDEAKSYADRHPDQLKMVVINAWNEWVEGSYLLPDRLNGFGYLETVRDVFLPD
;
A
#
# COMPACT_ATOMS: atom_id res chain seq x y z
N MET A 1 8.61 52.74 35.60
CA MET A 1 8.21 51.99 34.39
C MET A 1 8.97 50.68 34.15
N LYS A 2 10.15 50.47 34.75
CA LYS A 2 10.91 49.17 34.60
C LYS A 2 10.54 48.08 35.64
N LEU A 3 9.87 48.44 36.74
CA LEU A 3 9.50 47.47 37.78
C LEU A 3 8.15 46.78 37.56
N ILE A 4 7.26 47.37 36.77
CA ILE A 4 5.93 46.77 36.46
C ILE A 4 6.03 45.72 35.38
N ILE A 5 7.02 45.77 34.47
CA ILE A 5 7.24 44.79 33.40
C ILE A 5 7.84 43.48 33.96
N MET A 6 8.61 43.54 35.05
CA MET A 6 9.23 42.40 35.69
C MET A 6 8.21 41.54 36.50
N ILE A 7 7.14 42.14 37.03
CA ILE A 7 6.11 41.44 37.82
C ILE A 7 5.13 40.69 36.87
N ILE A 8 4.94 41.14 35.63
CA ILE A 8 4.09 40.50 34.66
C ILE A 8 4.79 39.27 34.02
N MET A 9 6.11 39.30 33.90
CA MET A 9 6.87 38.12 33.43
C MET A 9 6.96 36.97 34.46
N LEU A 10 7.01 37.28 35.76
CA LEU A 10 7.08 36.26 36.82
C LEU A 10 5.74 35.56 37.11
N LYS A 11 4.60 36.18 36.71
CA LYS A 11 3.27 35.50 36.82
C LYS A 11 2.93 34.57 35.66
N LYS A 12 3.67 34.64 34.54
CA LYS A 12 3.48 33.66 33.40
C LYS A 12 4.30 32.40 33.54
N ILE A 13 5.30 32.34 34.43
CA ILE A 13 6.13 31.15 34.63
C ILE A 13 5.55 30.18 35.70
N GLY A 14 4.60 30.66 36.52
CA GLY A 14 3.99 29.88 37.59
C GLY A 14 2.71 29.12 37.25
N LEU A 15 2.20 29.20 36.00
CA LEU A 15 0.94 28.55 35.57
C LEU A 15 1.13 27.45 34.54
N TYR A 16 2.37 27.11 34.20
CA TYR A 16 2.68 26.03 33.24
C TYR A 16 3.20 24.72 33.89
N SER A 17 3.23 24.64 35.22
CA SER A 17 3.75 23.45 35.93
C SER A 17 2.69 22.52 36.50
N ALA A 18 1.41 22.71 36.18
CA ALA A 18 0.33 21.84 36.70
C ALA A 18 -0.56 21.22 35.61
N ALA A 19 -0.19 21.32 34.32
CA ALA A 19 -0.97 20.76 33.20
C ALA A 19 -0.20 19.77 32.32
N VAL A 20 0.93 19.23 32.78
CA VAL A 20 1.79 18.31 32.02
C VAL A 20 1.84 16.91 32.64
N LEU A 21 0.78 16.46 33.28
CA LEU A 21 0.77 15.10 33.86
C LEU A 21 -0.53 14.35 33.63
N MET A 22 -1.10 14.45 32.43
CA MET A 22 -2.14 13.50 31.96
C MET A 22 -2.28 13.51 30.43
N LEU A 23 -1.17 13.27 29.72
CA LEU A 23 -1.20 12.96 28.28
C LEU A 23 0.05 12.14 27.96
N ALA A 24 0.11 10.93 28.48
CA ALA A 24 1.13 9.96 28.12
C ALA A 24 0.53 8.56 28.19
N ALA A 25 -0.37 8.27 27.28
CA ALA A 25 -0.78 6.90 26.94
C ALA A 25 -1.10 6.80 25.44
N GLY A 26 -0.43 7.61 24.61
CA GLY A 26 -0.24 7.29 23.21
C GLY A 26 1.23 6.89 23.09
N ALA A 27 1.54 5.61 23.23
CA ALA A 27 2.86 5.11 22.90
C ALA A 27 3.08 5.32 21.41
N SER A 28 3.65 6.47 21.06
CA SER A 28 4.19 6.73 19.73
C SER A 28 5.32 5.73 19.53
N CYS A 29 5.17 4.79 18.60
CA CYS A 29 6.26 3.99 18.06
C CYS A 29 7.20 4.96 17.32
N VAL A 30 8.11 5.61 18.03
CA VAL A 30 9.12 6.49 17.45
C VAL A 30 10.44 5.74 17.37
N ASN A 31 10.78 5.36 16.17
CA ASN A 31 12.10 5.01 15.63
C ASN A 31 13.16 4.42 16.57
N LYS A 32 13.10 3.11 16.79
CA LYS A 32 14.26 2.22 16.92
C LYS A 32 13.93 0.94 16.16
N THR A 33 14.52 0.76 14.99
CA THR A 33 14.49 -0.53 14.31
C THR A 33 15.16 -1.57 15.20
N ASP A 34 14.42 -2.58 15.61
CA ASP A 34 15.01 -3.78 16.21
C ASP A 34 15.73 -4.49 15.05
N GLU A 35 17.04 -4.23 14.92
CA GLU A 35 17.89 -4.58 13.75
C GLU A 35 17.94 -6.08 13.44
N THR A 36 17.28 -6.93 14.21
CA THR A 36 17.53 -8.37 14.16
C THR A 36 16.67 -9.15 13.17
N ASN A 37 15.62 -8.57 12.55
CA ASN A 37 14.73 -9.37 11.70
C ASN A 37 14.19 -8.70 10.41
N VAL A 38 14.32 -7.40 10.22
CA VAL A 38 13.83 -6.72 9.01
C VAL A 38 14.86 -6.91 7.88
N LYS A 39 14.42 -7.46 6.74
CA LYS A 39 15.27 -7.58 5.55
C LYS A 39 15.36 -6.22 4.87
N THR A 40 16.56 -5.77 4.62
CA THR A 40 16.84 -4.52 3.90
C THR A 40 17.78 -4.77 2.72
N THR A 41 17.76 -3.88 1.77
CA THR A 41 18.67 -3.84 0.64
C THR A 41 19.48 -2.55 0.74
N ASP A 42 20.75 -2.66 1.09
CA ASP A 42 21.63 -1.51 1.38
C ASP A 42 21.00 -0.51 2.39
N GLY A 43 20.30 -1.05 3.41
CA GLY A 43 19.63 -0.25 4.42
C GLY A 43 18.23 0.27 4.03
N TYR A 44 17.75 -0.02 2.82
CA TYR A 44 16.40 0.36 2.37
C TYR A 44 15.42 -0.80 2.50
N ILE A 45 14.18 -0.47 2.86
CA ILE A 45 13.02 -1.32 2.61
C ILE A 45 12.49 -0.95 1.23
N VAL A 46 12.64 -1.86 0.28
CA VAL A 46 12.09 -1.75 -1.08
C VAL A 46 10.87 -2.65 -1.13
N ALA A 47 9.70 -2.05 -1.02
CA ALA A 47 8.43 -2.74 -0.90
C ALA A 47 7.65 -2.69 -2.22
N ALA A 48 6.97 -3.78 -2.58
CA ALA A 48 6.10 -3.81 -3.75
C ALA A 48 4.72 -4.36 -3.39
N TYR A 49 3.65 -3.70 -3.88
CA TYR A 49 2.28 -4.21 -3.73
C TYR A 49 2.09 -5.50 -4.49
N VAL A 50 1.39 -6.44 -3.89
CA VAL A 50 0.97 -7.70 -4.50
C VAL A 50 -0.54 -7.73 -4.59
N TRP A 51 -1.04 -7.64 -5.81
CA TRP A 51 -2.44 -7.80 -6.14
C TRP A 51 -2.78 -9.30 -6.23
N PRO A 52 -3.62 -9.86 -5.34
CA PRO A 52 -3.79 -11.30 -5.19
C PRO A 52 -4.92 -11.87 -6.06
N SER A 53 -5.03 -11.48 -7.33
CA SER A 53 -6.20 -11.77 -8.15
C SER A 53 -6.05 -12.96 -9.10
N CYS A 54 -4.86 -13.55 -9.18
CA CYS A 54 -4.53 -14.49 -10.24
C CYS A 54 -4.67 -15.97 -9.80
N HIS A 55 -5.79 -16.32 -9.16
CA HIS A 55 -6.15 -17.68 -8.77
C HIS A 55 -7.67 -17.86 -8.71
N ASP A 56 -8.12 -19.12 -8.56
CA ASP A 56 -9.54 -19.42 -8.41
C ASP A 56 -10.00 -19.18 -6.98
N ASP A 57 -10.63 -18.04 -6.72
CA ASP A 57 -11.31 -17.73 -5.47
C ASP A 57 -12.82 -17.94 -5.62
N SER A 58 -13.48 -18.51 -4.63
CA SER A 58 -14.89 -18.93 -4.72
C SER A 58 -15.86 -17.76 -4.95
N LEU A 59 -15.61 -16.58 -4.33
CA LEU A 59 -16.43 -15.38 -4.55
C LEU A 59 -16.09 -14.75 -5.91
N ALA A 60 -14.82 -14.66 -6.26
CA ALA A 60 -14.37 -14.16 -7.55
C ALA A 60 -14.90 -15.03 -8.69
N HIS A 61 -14.82 -16.34 -8.58
CA HIS A 61 -15.37 -17.28 -9.55
C HIS A 61 -16.88 -17.07 -9.76
N ARG A 62 -17.60 -16.96 -8.68
CA ARG A 62 -19.05 -16.78 -8.72
C ARG A 62 -19.49 -15.46 -9.33
N TYR A 63 -18.80 -14.37 -8.98
CA TYR A 63 -19.28 -13.02 -9.25
C TYR A 63 -18.46 -12.27 -10.31
N LEU A 64 -17.17 -12.60 -10.49
CA LEU A 64 -16.27 -11.83 -11.34
C LEU A 64 -15.67 -12.69 -12.48
N TRP A 65 -14.85 -13.69 -12.17
CA TRP A 65 -14.01 -14.42 -13.11
C TRP A 65 -14.35 -15.90 -13.11
N SER A 66 -15.17 -16.34 -14.05
CA SER A 66 -15.77 -17.68 -14.05
C SER A 66 -14.92 -18.78 -14.69
N GLU A 67 -13.76 -18.45 -15.27
CA GLU A 67 -12.88 -19.43 -15.91
C GLU A 67 -11.98 -20.19 -14.91
N GLY A 68 -11.98 -19.83 -13.62
CA GLY A 68 -11.15 -20.45 -12.59
C GLY A 68 -9.67 -20.05 -12.66
N THR A 69 -9.37 -18.93 -13.32
CA THR A 69 -8.02 -18.39 -13.48
C THR A 69 -7.84 -17.00 -12.86
N GLY A 70 -8.84 -16.57 -12.07
CA GLY A 70 -8.85 -15.22 -11.53
C GLY A 70 -8.86 -14.17 -12.64
N GLU A 71 -8.25 -13.03 -12.38
CA GLU A 71 -8.25 -11.89 -13.30
C GLU A 71 -7.45 -12.13 -14.60
N TRP A 72 -6.70 -13.23 -14.72
CA TRP A 72 -6.14 -13.63 -16.02
C TRP A 72 -7.21 -13.74 -17.11
N GLU A 73 -8.47 -14.00 -16.74
CA GLU A 73 -9.62 -13.99 -17.64
C GLU A 73 -9.75 -12.64 -18.37
N ILE A 74 -9.59 -11.54 -17.64
CA ILE A 74 -9.71 -10.17 -18.19
C ILE A 74 -8.42 -9.74 -18.89
N ILE A 75 -7.27 -10.00 -18.29
CA ILE A 75 -5.96 -9.60 -18.83
C ILE A 75 -5.73 -10.17 -20.22
N ARG A 76 -6.10 -11.43 -20.44
CA ARG A 76 -6.01 -12.09 -21.77
C ARG A 76 -6.94 -11.49 -22.83
N GLN A 77 -7.99 -10.78 -22.42
CA GLN A 77 -8.94 -10.11 -23.33
C GLN A 77 -8.49 -8.68 -23.70
N GLY A 78 -7.38 -8.20 -23.15
CA GLY A 78 -6.83 -6.90 -23.48
C GLY A 78 -6.62 -6.74 -25.00
N ASN A 79 -7.00 -5.57 -25.54
CA ASN A 79 -6.88 -5.25 -26.96
C ASN A 79 -6.13 -3.94 -27.17
N PRO A 80 -5.25 -3.82 -28.19
CA PRO A 80 -4.59 -2.58 -28.52
C PRO A 80 -5.58 -1.45 -28.84
N ARG A 81 -5.33 -0.24 -28.32
CA ARG A 81 -6.10 0.97 -28.58
C ARG A 81 -5.46 1.90 -29.61
N PHE A 82 -4.17 1.70 -29.86
CA PHE A 82 -3.37 2.46 -30.84
C PHE A 82 -2.21 1.59 -31.34
N ALA A 83 -1.54 2.06 -32.40
CA ALA A 83 -0.40 1.34 -32.95
C ALA A 83 0.75 1.28 -31.91
N GLY A 84 1.23 0.08 -31.62
CA GLY A 84 2.28 -0.16 -30.61
C GLY A 84 1.77 -0.30 -29.17
N HIS A 85 0.47 -0.21 -28.92
CA HIS A 85 -0.09 -0.50 -27.60
C HIS A 85 0.09 -1.98 -27.26
N TYR A 86 0.85 -2.26 -26.19
CA TYR A 86 1.15 -3.62 -25.74
C TYR A 86 -0.02 -4.20 -24.96
N GLN A 87 -0.93 -4.82 -25.68
CA GLN A 87 -2.06 -5.59 -25.15
C GLN A 87 -2.33 -6.81 -26.06
N PRO A 88 -2.78 -7.95 -25.51
CA PRO A 88 -2.81 -8.25 -24.07
C PRO A 88 -1.41 -8.35 -23.47
N LYS A 89 -1.29 -8.07 -22.17
CA LYS A 89 -0.04 -8.25 -21.45
C LYS A 89 0.36 -9.73 -21.44
N GLN A 90 1.62 -10.03 -21.70
CA GLN A 90 2.13 -11.40 -21.83
C GLN A 90 3.26 -11.64 -20.81
N PRO A 91 2.96 -12.27 -19.66
CA PRO A 91 3.98 -12.65 -18.70
C PRO A 91 5.04 -13.56 -19.34
N LEU A 92 6.32 -13.30 -19.02
CA LEU A 92 7.43 -14.12 -19.54
C LEU A 92 7.32 -15.58 -19.11
N TRP A 93 6.80 -15.83 -17.91
CA TRP A 93 6.62 -17.15 -17.31
C TRP A 93 5.24 -17.76 -17.57
N GLY A 94 4.39 -17.07 -18.33
CA GLY A 94 3.00 -17.46 -18.58
C GLY A 94 2.04 -16.97 -17.50
N TYR A 95 0.77 -17.30 -17.68
CA TYR A 95 -0.33 -16.90 -16.79
C TYR A 95 -0.40 -17.86 -15.59
N GLU A 96 0.50 -17.67 -14.63
CA GLU A 96 0.64 -18.56 -13.48
C GLU A 96 -0.27 -18.15 -12.32
N MET A 97 -0.62 -19.13 -11.48
CA MET A 97 -1.47 -18.90 -10.31
C MET A 97 -0.64 -18.38 -9.15
N ASP A 98 -1.05 -17.28 -8.56
CA ASP A 98 -0.37 -16.61 -7.44
C ASP A 98 -0.54 -17.31 -6.08
N ASN A 99 -1.41 -18.32 -6.02
CA ASN A 99 -1.57 -19.20 -4.86
C ASN A 99 -0.75 -20.51 -4.95
N ASP A 100 0.06 -20.69 -6.00
CA ASP A 100 1.02 -21.81 -6.06
C ASP A 100 2.32 -21.41 -5.34
N PRO A 101 2.71 -22.09 -4.25
CA PRO A 101 3.93 -21.76 -3.52
C PRO A 101 5.20 -21.85 -4.37
N LYS A 102 5.25 -22.67 -5.43
CA LYS A 102 6.40 -22.75 -6.33
C LYS A 102 6.52 -21.51 -7.23
N VAL A 103 5.40 -20.95 -7.65
CA VAL A 103 5.37 -19.67 -8.37
C VAL A 103 5.89 -18.57 -7.46
N VAL A 104 5.40 -18.51 -6.22
CA VAL A 104 5.81 -17.51 -5.26
C VAL A 104 7.27 -17.72 -4.80
N GLU A 105 7.77 -18.96 -4.69
CA GLU A 105 9.21 -19.23 -4.46
C GLU A 105 10.07 -18.53 -5.53
N ARG A 106 9.71 -18.63 -6.81
CA ARG A 106 10.42 -17.93 -7.89
C ARG A 106 10.24 -16.41 -7.81
N TRP A 107 9.07 -15.92 -7.44
CA TRP A 107 8.86 -14.49 -7.21
C TRP A 107 9.81 -13.94 -6.14
N ILE A 108 9.91 -14.63 -5.00
CA ILE A 108 10.79 -14.24 -3.88
C ILE A 108 12.26 -14.24 -4.33
N ASP A 109 12.71 -15.31 -5.00
CA ASP A 109 14.10 -15.38 -5.48
C ASP A 109 14.40 -14.22 -6.43
N THR A 110 13.51 -13.98 -7.41
CA THR A 110 13.67 -12.90 -8.37
C THR A 110 13.61 -11.52 -7.71
N ALA A 111 12.68 -11.30 -6.77
CA ALA A 111 12.54 -10.05 -6.05
C ALA A 111 13.83 -9.71 -5.28
N VAL A 112 14.32 -10.67 -4.49
CA VAL A 112 15.53 -10.49 -3.67
C VAL A 112 16.79 -10.29 -4.54
N GLU A 113 16.91 -10.99 -5.65
CA GLU A 113 18.01 -10.84 -6.62
C GLU A 113 18.04 -9.45 -7.27
N HIS A 114 16.89 -8.77 -7.29
CA HIS A 114 16.76 -7.43 -7.88
C HIS A 114 16.52 -6.33 -6.84
N GLY A 115 16.73 -6.60 -5.54
CA GLY A 115 16.71 -5.58 -4.51
C GLY A 115 15.34 -5.32 -3.86
N VAL A 116 14.25 -5.95 -4.31
CA VAL A 116 12.95 -5.92 -3.61
C VAL A 116 13.00 -6.90 -2.44
N ASN A 117 12.68 -6.41 -1.23
CA ASN A 117 12.82 -7.19 -0.01
C ASN A 117 11.53 -7.26 0.83
N THR A 118 10.46 -6.62 0.38
CA THR A 118 9.18 -6.57 1.10
C THR A 118 8.01 -6.68 0.12
N PHE A 119 7.06 -7.55 0.41
CA PHE A 119 5.77 -7.61 -0.29
C PHE A 119 4.67 -6.99 0.56
N ILE A 120 3.83 -6.15 -0.05
CA ILE A 120 2.64 -5.56 0.56
C ILE A 120 1.45 -6.27 -0.06
N TYR A 121 0.83 -7.19 0.68
CA TYR A 121 -0.32 -7.92 0.15
C TYR A 121 -1.60 -7.11 0.30
N ASP A 122 -2.30 -6.86 -0.80
CA ASP A 122 -3.67 -6.38 -0.76
C ASP A 122 -4.52 -7.46 -0.08
N TRP A 123 -5.18 -7.10 1.00
CA TRP A 123 -5.96 -8.02 1.80
C TRP A 123 -7.41 -7.54 1.88
N TYR A 124 -8.36 -8.43 1.66
CA TYR A 124 -9.76 -8.11 1.54
C TYR A 124 -10.62 -8.89 2.51
N TRP A 125 -11.70 -8.24 2.95
CA TRP A 125 -12.74 -8.86 3.74
C TRP A 125 -14.10 -8.40 3.24
N PHE A 126 -14.88 -9.32 2.69
CA PHE A 126 -16.20 -9.05 2.16
C PHE A 126 -17.18 -10.16 2.57
N MET A 127 -18.47 -9.83 2.71
CA MET A 127 -19.52 -10.81 3.02
C MET A 127 -19.17 -11.69 4.24
N ASP A 128 -18.63 -11.05 5.30
CA ASP A 128 -18.24 -11.67 6.56
C ASP A 128 -17.12 -12.73 6.45
N GLY A 129 -16.29 -12.63 5.42
CA GLY A 129 -15.16 -13.54 5.21
C GLY A 129 -14.01 -12.95 4.39
N PRO A 130 -12.86 -13.63 4.41
CA PRO A 130 -11.71 -13.24 3.60
C PRO A 130 -12.02 -13.45 2.11
N TYR A 131 -11.42 -12.59 1.28
CA TYR A 131 -11.54 -12.64 -0.16
C TYR A 131 -10.14 -12.56 -0.79
N LEU A 132 -9.85 -13.37 -1.81
CA LEU A 132 -8.56 -13.49 -2.50
C LEU A 132 -7.37 -13.83 -1.59
N GLU A 133 -7.61 -14.35 -0.40
CA GLU A 133 -6.58 -14.56 0.62
C GLU A 133 -5.62 -15.72 0.31
N SER A 134 -5.97 -16.59 -0.66
CA SER A 134 -5.20 -17.79 -1.01
C SER A 134 -3.81 -17.46 -1.57
N ALA A 135 -3.64 -16.34 -2.28
CA ALA A 135 -2.33 -15.88 -2.74
C ALA A 135 -1.33 -15.69 -1.59
N LEU A 136 -1.79 -15.10 -0.47
CA LEU A 136 -0.98 -14.95 0.73
C LEU A 136 -0.86 -16.28 1.50
N ASN A 137 -1.98 -16.96 1.77
CA ASN A 137 -2.01 -18.11 2.66
C ASN A 137 -1.46 -19.39 2.06
N ASP A 138 -1.75 -19.65 0.79
CA ASP A 138 -1.35 -20.86 0.09
C ASP A 138 -0.12 -20.64 -0.79
N GLY A 139 0.00 -19.46 -1.38
CA GLY A 139 1.18 -19.04 -2.14
C GLY A 139 2.35 -18.66 -1.24
N PHE A 140 2.32 -17.47 -0.67
CA PHE A 140 3.47 -16.89 0.04
C PHE A 140 3.81 -17.61 1.34
N LEU A 141 2.84 -17.81 2.25
CA LEU A 141 3.11 -18.41 3.55
C LEU A 141 3.53 -19.89 3.48
N LYS A 142 3.32 -20.55 2.34
CA LYS A 142 3.79 -21.93 2.09
C LYS A 142 5.05 -22.00 1.22
N ALA A 143 5.53 -20.87 0.69
CA ALA A 143 6.79 -20.80 -0.04
C ALA A 143 7.97 -21.15 0.89
N ARG A 144 8.89 -22.03 0.44
CA ARG A 144 10.00 -22.52 1.27
C ARG A 144 11.06 -21.46 1.58
N ASN A 145 11.18 -20.47 0.70
CA ASN A 145 12.14 -19.37 0.80
C ASN A 145 11.53 -18.07 1.33
N ARG A 146 10.30 -18.10 1.87
CA ARG A 146 9.59 -16.92 2.38
C ARG A 146 10.36 -16.11 3.41
N ASP A 147 11.24 -16.77 4.18
CA ASP A 147 12.04 -16.12 5.21
C ASP A 147 13.09 -15.14 4.64
N ARG A 148 13.30 -15.13 3.32
CA ARG A 148 14.16 -14.16 2.61
C ARG A 148 13.47 -12.83 2.36
N MET A 149 12.14 -12.75 2.54
CA MET A 149 11.28 -11.62 2.21
C MET A 149 10.52 -11.15 3.44
N ASN A 150 10.43 -9.84 3.69
CA ASN A 150 9.42 -9.31 4.60
C ASN A 150 8.06 -9.28 3.90
N PHE A 151 7.00 -9.23 4.68
CA PHE A 151 5.69 -8.87 4.17
C PHE A 151 4.87 -8.12 5.21
N TYR A 152 3.89 -7.36 4.74
CA TYR A 152 2.78 -6.87 5.55
C TYR A 152 1.53 -6.79 4.69
N ILE A 153 0.39 -6.55 5.33
CA ILE A 153 -0.89 -6.46 4.63
C ILE A 153 -1.36 -5.02 4.55
N MET A 154 -2.01 -4.71 3.43
CA MET A 154 -2.85 -3.54 3.28
C MET A 154 -4.31 -4.00 3.22
N TRP A 155 -5.11 -3.62 4.22
CA TRP A 155 -6.55 -3.88 4.15
C TRP A 155 -7.18 -2.94 3.11
N ALA A 156 -7.49 -3.51 1.95
CA ALA A 156 -8.10 -2.81 0.82
C ALA A 156 -9.63 -2.73 1.02
N ASN A 157 -10.03 -1.92 1.98
CA ASN A 157 -11.40 -1.76 2.44
C ASN A 157 -12.18 -0.72 1.61
N HIS A 158 -12.22 -0.90 0.31
CA HIS A 158 -12.99 -0.04 -0.59
C HIS A 158 -14.21 -0.76 -1.18
N THR A 159 -15.18 0.02 -1.66
CA THR A 159 -16.35 -0.51 -2.36
C THR A 159 -15.93 -1.16 -3.68
N VAL A 160 -16.48 -2.33 -3.96
CA VAL A 160 -16.34 -3.01 -5.25
C VAL A 160 -17.61 -2.82 -6.05
N ALA A 161 -17.54 -2.01 -7.12
CA ALA A 161 -18.60 -1.90 -8.10
C ALA A 161 -18.43 -2.97 -9.18
N LYS A 162 -19.55 -3.48 -9.70
CA LYS A 162 -19.56 -4.57 -10.69
C LYS A 162 -18.79 -4.22 -11.96
N ASN A 163 -19.10 -3.06 -12.55
CA ASN A 163 -18.45 -2.61 -13.79
C ASN A 163 -16.98 -2.26 -13.61
N TYR A 164 -16.56 -1.85 -12.39
CA TYR A 164 -15.17 -1.50 -12.13
C TYR A 164 -14.26 -2.73 -12.14
N TRP A 165 -14.73 -3.86 -11.59
CA TRP A 165 -13.92 -5.08 -11.51
C TRP A 165 -14.11 -6.03 -12.70
N ASN A 166 -15.27 -6.00 -13.35
CA ASN A 166 -15.49 -6.76 -14.59
C ASN A 166 -16.55 -6.10 -15.50
N CYS A 167 -16.15 -5.08 -16.23
CA CYS A 167 -16.97 -4.43 -17.24
C CYS A 167 -17.40 -5.39 -18.36
N HIS A 168 -16.60 -6.39 -18.71
CA HIS A 168 -16.97 -7.39 -19.75
C HIS A 168 -18.22 -8.18 -19.36
N ARG A 169 -18.39 -8.49 -18.07
CA ARG A 169 -19.54 -9.23 -17.56
C ARG A 169 -20.74 -8.35 -17.27
N TYR A 170 -20.52 -7.13 -16.77
CA TYR A 170 -21.55 -6.30 -16.21
C TYR A 170 -21.87 -5.04 -17.03
N GLY A 171 -21.08 -4.75 -18.08
CA GLY A 171 -21.26 -3.54 -18.88
C GLY A 171 -21.15 -2.29 -18.00
N ASP A 172 -22.16 -1.42 -18.07
CA ASP A 172 -22.22 -0.15 -17.33
C ASP A 172 -22.92 -0.26 -15.95
N ASP A 173 -23.20 -1.50 -15.46
CA ASP A 173 -23.80 -1.70 -14.13
C ASP A 173 -22.81 -1.34 -13.03
N ASP A 174 -22.92 -0.12 -12.49
CA ASP A 174 -22.08 0.44 -11.43
C ASP A 174 -22.57 0.07 -10.00
N SER A 175 -23.58 -0.78 -9.90
CA SER A 175 -24.09 -1.20 -8.59
C SER A 175 -23.02 -1.91 -7.76
N VAL A 176 -23.11 -1.71 -6.45
CA VAL A 176 -22.17 -2.31 -5.47
C VAL A 176 -22.27 -3.82 -5.51
N LEU A 177 -21.17 -4.50 -5.75
CA LEU A 177 -21.03 -5.94 -5.66
C LEU A 177 -20.63 -6.36 -4.25
N PHE A 178 -19.59 -5.73 -3.70
CA PHE A 178 -19.12 -5.94 -2.34
C PHE A 178 -18.98 -4.62 -1.59
N SER A 179 -19.53 -4.58 -0.38
CA SER A 179 -19.40 -3.44 0.53
C SER A 179 -18.24 -3.67 1.50
N PRO A 180 -17.40 -2.67 1.76
CA PRO A 180 -16.33 -2.74 2.73
C PRO A 180 -16.81 -2.48 4.17
N THR A 181 -18.10 -2.22 4.37
CA THR A 181 -18.67 -1.91 5.68
C THR A 181 -18.53 -3.10 6.62
N VAL A 182 -18.01 -2.85 7.80
CA VAL A 182 -17.87 -3.86 8.85
C VAL A 182 -18.52 -3.36 10.14
N ASP A 183 -19.23 -4.24 10.83
CA ASP A 183 -19.67 -4.00 12.19
C ASP A 183 -18.58 -4.32 13.21
N ARG A 184 -18.86 -4.10 14.50
CA ARG A 184 -17.86 -4.32 15.57
C ARG A 184 -17.47 -5.79 15.73
N ASP A 185 -18.38 -6.72 15.48
CA ASP A 185 -18.10 -8.14 15.65
C ASP A 185 -17.28 -8.68 14.50
N ASN A 186 -17.57 -8.25 13.27
CA ASN A 186 -16.70 -8.51 12.11
C ASN A 186 -15.31 -7.89 12.26
N PHE A 187 -15.24 -6.65 12.75
CA PHE A 187 -13.96 -6.01 12.99
C PHE A 187 -13.11 -6.78 14.02
N ARG A 188 -13.72 -7.30 15.09
CA ARG A 188 -13.04 -8.16 16.05
C ARG A 188 -12.55 -9.44 15.42
N THR A 189 -13.35 -10.06 14.58
CA THR A 189 -12.98 -11.27 13.82
C THR A 189 -11.79 -11.00 12.90
N ILE A 190 -11.80 -9.86 12.19
CA ILE A 190 -10.70 -9.40 11.35
C ILE A 190 -9.43 -9.22 12.18
N ALA A 191 -9.50 -8.46 13.27
CA ALA A 191 -8.36 -8.18 14.14
C ALA A 191 -7.74 -9.47 14.74
N ASP A 192 -8.58 -10.37 15.27
CA ASP A 192 -8.12 -11.66 15.81
C ASP A 192 -7.43 -12.52 14.73
N ARG A 193 -8.02 -12.58 13.53
CA ARG A 193 -7.42 -13.27 12.39
C ARG A 193 -6.06 -12.69 12.01
N ILE A 194 -5.95 -11.38 11.88
CA ILE A 194 -4.73 -10.69 11.48
C ILE A 194 -3.62 -10.93 12.52
N ILE A 195 -3.92 -10.76 13.81
CA ILE A 195 -2.96 -11.00 14.88
C ILE A 195 -2.46 -12.46 14.84
N ARG A 196 -3.37 -13.41 14.84
CA ARG A 196 -3.02 -14.84 14.99
C ARG A 196 -2.42 -15.46 13.74
N GLN A 197 -2.76 -14.97 12.57
CA GLN A 197 -2.34 -15.56 11.31
C GLN A 197 -1.14 -14.84 10.69
N TYR A 198 -1.09 -13.52 10.78
CA TYR A 198 -0.08 -12.72 10.07
C TYR A 198 0.93 -12.07 10.99
N PHE A 199 0.53 -11.32 12.02
CA PHE A 199 1.47 -10.59 12.87
C PHE A 199 2.48 -11.50 13.57
N VAL A 200 2.08 -12.74 13.90
CA VAL A 200 2.94 -13.77 14.52
C VAL A 200 4.00 -14.33 13.55
N GLN A 201 3.90 -14.07 12.25
CA GLN A 201 4.90 -14.59 11.32
C GLN A 201 6.25 -13.90 11.58
N PRO A 202 7.37 -14.64 11.59
CA PRO A 202 8.68 -14.08 11.94
C PRO A 202 9.14 -13.03 10.90
N ASN A 203 8.71 -13.14 9.65
CA ASN A 203 9.01 -12.22 8.56
C ASN A 203 7.91 -11.18 8.29
N TYR A 204 6.93 -11.05 9.19
CA TYR A 204 6.00 -9.92 9.12
C TYR A 204 6.74 -8.63 9.47
N LEU A 205 6.59 -7.59 8.63
CA LEU A 205 7.27 -6.32 8.85
C LEU A 205 6.79 -5.66 10.15
N LYS A 206 7.75 -5.35 11.02
CA LYS A 206 7.53 -4.66 12.30
C LYS A 206 8.47 -3.48 12.42
N ILE A 207 7.97 -2.38 12.92
CA ILE A 207 8.73 -1.19 13.29
C ILE A 207 8.61 -1.06 14.80
N ASP A 208 9.75 -1.11 15.53
CA ASP A 208 9.78 -1.07 16.99
C ASP A 208 8.82 -2.08 17.64
N ASN A 209 8.89 -3.34 17.19
CA ASN A 209 8.00 -4.43 17.59
C ASN A 209 6.49 -4.15 17.34
N CYS A 210 6.13 -3.12 16.57
CA CYS A 210 4.77 -2.84 16.14
C CYS A 210 4.56 -3.40 14.72
N PRO A 211 3.72 -4.42 14.50
CA PRO A 211 3.39 -4.88 13.16
C PRO A 211 2.83 -3.75 12.31
N VAL A 212 3.31 -3.62 11.07
CA VAL A 212 2.80 -2.62 10.13
C VAL A 212 1.48 -3.11 9.54
N MET A 213 0.45 -2.27 9.60
CA MET A 213 -0.83 -2.53 8.95
C MET A 213 -1.29 -1.32 8.16
N ALA A 214 -1.31 -1.45 6.85
CA ALA A 214 -1.87 -0.41 5.99
C ALA A 214 -3.41 -0.57 5.90
N ILE A 215 -4.10 0.57 5.84
CA ILE A 215 -5.55 0.63 5.60
C ILE A 215 -5.77 1.59 4.43
N PHE A 216 -6.46 1.09 3.39
CA PHE A 216 -6.68 1.82 2.15
C PHE A 216 -7.64 3.00 2.33
N ASP A 217 -8.76 2.80 2.99
CA ASP A 217 -9.78 3.85 3.16
C ASP A 217 -10.24 3.98 4.62
N TYR A 218 -9.60 4.90 5.34
CA TYR A 218 -10.02 5.26 6.70
C TYR A 218 -11.39 5.95 6.75
N GLY A 219 -11.80 6.61 5.65
CA GLY A 219 -13.13 7.20 5.54
C GLY A 219 -14.23 6.15 5.58
N GLN A 220 -14.05 5.03 4.87
CA GLN A 220 -14.96 3.88 4.93
C GLN A 220 -14.98 3.24 6.32
N LEU A 221 -13.83 3.19 6.99
CA LEU A 221 -13.78 2.68 8.35
C LEU A 221 -14.53 3.60 9.32
N VAL A 222 -14.39 4.92 9.17
CA VAL A 222 -15.16 5.92 9.94
C VAL A 222 -16.67 5.80 9.67
N GLN A 223 -17.08 5.55 8.42
CA GLN A 223 -18.47 5.30 8.09
C GLN A 223 -18.99 4.02 8.77
N SER A 224 -18.19 2.96 8.82
CA SER A 224 -18.54 1.69 9.46
C SER A 224 -18.85 1.86 10.96
N PHE A 225 -18.10 2.73 11.67
CA PHE A 225 -18.27 2.96 13.10
C PHE A 225 -19.08 4.22 13.44
N GLY A 226 -19.42 5.05 12.43
CA GLY A 226 -20.28 6.22 12.58
C GLY A 226 -19.56 7.52 12.96
N SER A 227 -18.31 7.47 13.44
CA SER A 227 -17.47 8.66 13.70
C SER A 227 -15.99 8.31 13.86
N ALA A 228 -15.10 9.30 13.69
CA ALA A 228 -13.68 9.14 13.96
C ALA A 228 -13.41 8.71 15.42
N ALA A 229 -14.14 9.25 16.39
CA ALA A 229 -13.99 8.89 17.79
C ALA A 229 -14.37 7.43 18.09
N GLU A 230 -15.41 6.90 17.46
CA GLU A 230 -15.79 5.48 17.59
C GLU A 230 -14.82 4.56 16.85
N THR A 231 -14.28 5.03 15.73
CA THR A 231 -13.21 4.33 14.98
C THR A 231 -11.92 4.27 15.80
N ALA A 232 -11.52 5.37 16.45
CA ALA A 232 -10.37 5.39 17.35
C ALA A 232 -10.50 4.33 18.44
N LYS A 233 -11.67 4.23 19.11
CA LYS A 233 -11.91 3.18 20.12
C LYS A 233 -11.76 1.75 19.57
N ALA A 234 -12.15 1.53 18.31
CA ALA A 234 -11.99 0.23 17.67
C ALA A 234 -10.51 -0.07 17.37
N LEU A 235 -9.77 0.93 16.87
CA LEU A 235 -8.34 0.79 16.61
C LEU A 235 -7.52 0.67 17.89
N ASP A 236 -7.90 1.38 18.97
CA ASP A 236 -7.25 1.24 20.29
C ASP A 236 -7.48 -0.15 20.86
N TRP A 237 -8.70 -0.68 20.75
CA TRP A 237 -8.97 -2.06 21.13
C TRP A 237 -8.10 -3.05 20.32
N PHE A 238 -7.89 -2.82 19.03
CA PHE A 238 -7.03 -3.67 18.20
C PHE A 238 -5.56 -3.57 18.63
N ARG A 239 -5.05 -2.36 18.97
CA ARG A 239 -3.72 -2.18 19.58
C ARG A 239 -3.59 -2.96 20.87
N ASP A 240 -4.59 -2.89 21.76
CA ASP A 240 -4.60 -3.62 23.03
C ASP A 240 -4.56 -5.14 22.84
N GLU A 241 -5.27 -5.68 21.83
CA GLU A 241 -5.20 -7.11 21.51
C GLU A 241 -3.82 -7.50 20.96
N ALA A 242 -3.20 -6.64 20.15
CA ALA A 242 -1.82 -6.87 19.70
C ALA A 242 -0.82 -6.85 20.86
N VAL A 243 -0.99 -5.94 21.83
CA VAL A 243 -0.16 -5.91 23.05
C VAL A 243 -0.34 -7.19 23.87
N LYS A 244 -1.54 -7.72 24.01
CA LYS A 244 -1.79 -9.02 24.66
C LYS A 244 -1.13 -10.19 23.92
N ALA A 245 -0.92 -10.05 22.61
CA ALA A 245 -0.22 -11.04 21.79
C ALA A 245 1.32 -10.91 21.84
N GLY A 246 1.88 -9.90 22.55
CA GLY A 246 3.31 -9.71 22.77
C GLY A 246 3.97 -8.66 21.87
N PHE A 247 3.18 -7.82 21.19
CA PHE A 247 3.68 -6.67 20.42
C PHE A 247 3.65 -5.41 21.28
N ASP A 248 4.32 -4.33 20.83
CA ASP A 248 4.31 -3.05 21.55
C ASP A 248 3.16 -2.13 21.09
N GLY A 249 2.38 -2.57 20.11
CA GLY A 249 1.24 -1.87 19.51
C GLY A 249 1.04 -2.32 18.07
N ILE A 250 0.47 -1.43 17.24
CA ILE A 250 0.35 -1.59 15.78
C ILE A 250 0.81 -0.30 15.12
N HIS A 251 1.68 -0.40 14.12
CA HIS A 251 2.03 0.73 13.25
C HIS A 251 0.98 0.84 12.15
N PHE A 252 0.00 1.73 12.33
CA PHE A 252 -1.01 1.98 11.31
C PHE A 252 -0.47 2.90 10.22
N GLN A 253 -0.53 2.42 8.98
CA GLN A 253 -0.17 3.18 7.80
C GLN A 253 -1.43 3.59 7.03
N MET A 254 -1.54 4.88 6.70
CA MET A 254 -2.59 5.38 5.82
C MET A 254 -2.19 5.13 4.36
N ASN A 255 -3.12 4.57 3.60
CA ASN A 255 -2.97 4.44 2.16
C ASN A 255 -4.12 5.18 1.46
N PRO A 256 -3.95 6.43 1.05
CA PRO A 256 -5.03 7.21 0.44
C PRO A 256 -5.28 6.88 -1.05
N GLY A 257 -4.87 5.72 -1.53
CA GLY A 257 -4.91 5.37 -2.95
C GLY A 257 -3.84 6.11 -3.74
N GLY A 258 -4.20 6.77 -4.84
CA GLY A 258 -3.29 7.70 -5.52
C GLY A 258 -3.20 9.03 -4.80
N GLY A 259 -2.00 9.60 -4.75
CA GLY A 259 -1.81 10.94 -4.20
C GLY A 259 -2.58 12.00 -4.99
N TYR A 260 -2.99 13.07 -4.32
CA TYR A 260 -3.68 14.22 -4.92
C TYR A 260 -3.29 15.52 -4.22
N HIS A 261 -3.45 16.66 -4.90
CA HIS A 261 -3.19 17.98 -4.33
C HIS A 261 -4.14 18.28 -3.17
N LEU A 262 -3.57 18.75 -2.07
CA LEU A 262 -4.32 19.06 -0.85
C LEU A 262 -4.94 20.46 -0.90
N SER A 263 -6.23 20.58 -0.68
CA SER A 263 -6.85 21.83 -0.29
C SER A 263 -6.65 22.08 1.21
N GLU A 264 -6.75 23.33 1.66
CA GLU A 264 -6.66 23.68 3.09
C GLU A 264 -7.67 22.88 3.94
N SER A 265 -8.89 22.72 3.46
CA SER A 265 -9.94 21.95 4.14
C SER A 265 -9.62 20.46 4.25
N GLU A 266 -9.01 19.87 3.22
CA GLU A 266 -8.57 18.48 3.23
C GLU A 266 -7.39 18.28 4.17
N THR A 267 -6.42 19.18 4.15
CA THR A 267 -5.29 19.16 5.08
C THR A 267 -5.78 19.17 6.53
N GLN A 268 -6.68 20.08 6.89
CA GLN A 268 -7.24 20.16 8.24
C GLN A 268 -8.02 18.89 8.61
N ARG A 269 -8.82 18.36 7.69
CA ARG A 269 -9.60 17.12 7.90
C ARG A 269 -8.68 15.91 8.10
N LEU A 270 -7.66 15.76 7.26
CA LEU A 270 -6.71 14.65 7.33
C LEU A 270 -5.84 14.73 8.56
N ALA A 271 -5.33 15.92 8.92
CA ALA A 271 -4.57 16.09 10.15
C ALA A 271 -5.40 15.67 11.39
N GLY A 272 -6.64 16.14 11.49
CA GLY A 272 -7.55 15.71 12.58
C GLY A 272 -7.84 14.21 12.58
N LEU A 273 -7.89 13.57 11.41
CA LEU A 273 -8.08 12.13 11.30
C LEU A 273 -6.82 11.36 11.73
N ILE A 274 -5.64 11.80 11.26
CA ILE A 274 -4.33 11.23 11.62
C ILE A 274 -4.15 11.25 13.14
N ASP A 275 -4.37 12.41 13.76
CA ASP A 275 -4.24 12.57 15.21
C ASP A 275 -5.25 11.73 15.98
N THR A 276 -6.53 11.75 15.57
CA THR A 276 -7.61 11.04 16.26
C THR A 276 -7.44 9.53 16.21
N LEU A 277 -7.00 9.00 15.08
CA LEU A 277 -6.86 7.54 14.87
C LEU A 277 -5.46 7.02 15.23
N GLY A 278 -4.51 7.91 15.51
CA GLY A 278 -3.12 7.53 15.81
C GLY A 278 -2.44 6.85 14.64
N ILE A 279 -2.50 7.47 13.45
CA ILE A 279 -1.84 6.97 12.24
C ILE A 279 -0.36 7.31 12.32
N ASN A 280 0.50 6.37 11.94
CA ASN A 280 1.95 6.46 12.15
C ASN A 280 2.74 6.82 10.89
N SER A 281 2.20 6.53 9.70
CA SER A 281 2.84 6.85 8.41
C SER A 281 1.83 6.89 7.27
N ILE A 282 2.27 7.41 6.13
CA ILE A 282 1.52 7.45 4.88
C ILE A 282 2.33 6.77 3.78
N ALA A 283 1.68 5.95 2.95
CA ALA A 283 2.21 5.48 1.68
C ALA A 283 1.08 5.41 0.66
N PHE A 284 1.29 5.93 -0.54
CA PHE A 284 0.27 5.85 -1.59
C PHE A 284 0.24 4.45 -2.22
N TYR A 285 -0.93 4.04 -2.73
CA TYR A 285 -1.01 2.82 -3.54
C TYR A 285 -0.29 3.01 -4.88
N ASN A 286 -0.59 4.11 -5.56
CA ASN A 286 0.07 4.50 -6.81
C ASN A 286 0.52 5.97 -6.77
N MET A 287 1.24 6.42 -7.79
CA MET A 287 1.78 7.79 -7.85
C MET A 287 0.72 8.89 -7.80
N GLY A 288 -0.54 8.58 -8.07
CA GLY A 288 -1.60 9.59 -8.13
C GLY A 288 -1.46 10.54 -9.34
N GLY A 289 -2.50 11.35 -9.57
CA GLY A 289 -2.60 12.14 -10.78
C GLY A 289 -2.69 11.25 -12.02
N PHE A 290 -2.75 11.82 -13.19
CA PHE A 290 -2.68 11.09 -14.46
C PHE A 290 -2.18 12.02 -15.57
N ASP A 291 -1.22 11.56 -16.36
CA ASP A 291 -0.82 12.17 -17.63
C ASP A 291 -0.39 11.05 -18.58
N PRO A 292 -0.79 11.08 -19.87
CA PRO A 292 -0.31 10.12 -20.86
C PRO A 292 1.20 10.10 -21.07
N ASP A 293 1.92 11.14 -20.64
CA ASP A 293 3.37 11.20 -20.60
C ASP A 293 3.86 10.86 -19.19
N TYR A 294 4.55 9.73 -19.06
CA TYR A 294 5.04 9.20 -17.78
C TYR A 294 5.97 10.15 -17.03
N LEU A 295 6.77 10.95 -17.75
CA LEU A 295 7.68 11.91 -17.10
C LEU A 295 6.91 13.07 -16.47
N ARG A 296 5.83 13.55 -17.12
CA ARG A 296 4.96 14.57 -16.52
C ARG A 296 4.13 14.01 -15.38
N HIS A 297 3.60 12.78 -15.54
CA HIS A 297 2.90 12.05 -14.48
C HIS A 297 3.77 11.92 -13.22
N GLY A 298 4.99 11.38 -13.36
CA GLY A 298 5.91 11.21 -12.23
C GLY A 298 6.34 12.55 -11.61
N ALA A 299 6.60 13.58 -12.44
CA ALA A 299 6.95 14.90 -11.93
C ALA A 299 5.82 15.55 -11.11
N GLU A 300 4.56 15.28 -11.46
CA GLU A 300 3.42 15.75 -10.66
C GLU A 300 3.26 14.97 -9.37
N ALA A 301 3.43 13.65 -9.42
CA ALA A 301 3.40 12.79 -8.25
C ALA A 301 4.46 13.17 -7.19
N MET A 302 5.64 13.61 -7.64
CA MET A 302 6.68 14.11 -6.74
C MET A 302 6.26 15.37 -5.99
N LYS A 303 5.61 16.32 -6.66
CA LYS A 303 5.07 17.53 -6.02
C LYS A 303 3.98 17.19 -5.00
N ILE A 304 3.07 16.31 -5.38
CA ILE A 304 2.00 15.85 -4.49
C ILE A 304 2.60 15.23 -3.22
N ARG A 305 3.62 14.39 -3.36
CA ARG A 305 4.30 13.78 -2.20
C ARG A 305 4.91 14.84 -1.29
N GLU A 306 5.61 15.84 -1.86
CA GLU A 306 6.21 16.94 -1.09
C GLU A 306 5.13 17.76 -0.37
N GLU A 307 3.98 18.02 -1.00
CA GLU A 307 2.84 18.68 -0.36
C GLU A 307 2.31 17.90 0.86
N TRP A 308 2.26 16.58 0.75
CA TRP A 308 1.82 15.72 1.85
C TRP A 308 2.86 15.65 2.97
N ASP A 309 4.15 15.60 2.63
CA ASP A 309 5.25 15.62 3.60
C ASP A 309 5.29 16.95 4.38
N ASP A 310 5.12 18.07 3.68
CA ASP A 310 5.02 19.40 4.31
C ASP A 310 3.75 19.59 5.17
N ALA A 311 2.68 18.86 4.86
CA ALA A 311 1.38 19.03 5.50
C ALA A 311 1.22 18.23 6.81
N PHE A 312 1.94 17.12 6.99
CA PHE A 312 1.73 16.20 8.10
C PHE A 312 3.04 15.85 8.82
N ASP A 313 3.02 15.88 10.16
CA ASP A 313 4.18 15.55 11.00
C ASP A 313 4.30 14.03 11.25
N ILE A 314 4.16 13.23 10.16
CA ILE A 314 4.38 11.78 10.16
C ILE A 314 5.07 11.39 8.85
N PRO A 315 5.85 10.29 8.81
CA PRO A 315 6.53 9.84 7.60
C PRO A 315 5.60 9.66 6.40
N VAL A 316 6.00 10.19 5.23
CA VAL A 316 5.37 9.94 3.93
C VAL A 316 6.35 9.14 3.08
N PHE A 317 6.11 7.84 2.93
CA PHE A 317 6.99 6.99 2.14
C PHE A 317 6.76 7.18 0.64
N PRO A 318 7.83 7.41 -0.15
CA PRO A 318 7.69 7.64 -1.58
C PRO A 318 7.20 6.38 -2.30
N THR A 319 6.20 6.55 -3.17
CA THR A 319 5.67 5.50 -4.04
C THR A 319 6.00 5.81 -5.49
N VAL A 320 6.47 4.80 -6.22
CA VAL A 320 6.76 4.88 -7.66
C VAL A 320 5.95 3.82 -8.39
N SER A 321 5.08 4.24 -9.33
CA SER A 321 4.33 3.34 -10.21
C SER A 321 5.13 3.07 -11.49
N ILE A 322 5.00 1.86 -12.04
CA ILE A 322 5.63 1.48 -13.31
C ILE A 322 4.92 2.12 -14.49
N GLY A 323 3.61 2.26 -14.38
CA GLY A 323 2.77 2.87 -15.40
C GLY A 323 1.29 2.78 -15.02
N TRP A 324 0.42 3.07 -15.99
CA TRP A 324 -1.02 2.90 -15.84
C TRP A 324 -1.65 2.52 -17.19
N ASP A 325 -2.33 1.38 -17.23
CA ASP A 325 -3.07 0.90 -18.41
C ASP A 325 -4.15 -0.11 -17.98
N ASP A 326 -5.30 0.38 -17.59
CA ASP A 326 -6.45 -0.43 -17.16
C ASP A 326 -7.42 -0.78 -18.30
N THR A 327 -6.97 -0.66 -19.55
CA THR A 327 -7.77 -0.96 -20.75
C THR A 327 -8.24 -2.41 -20.88
N PRO A 328 -7.58 -3.44 -20.27
CA PRO A 328 -8.15 -4.78 -20.21
C PRO A 328 -9.47 -4.83 -19.43
N ARG A 329 -9.56 -4.07 -18.33
CA ARG A 329 -10.76 -3.98 -17.49
C ARG A 329 -11.84 -3.12 -18.14
N PHE A 330 -11.44 -2.04 -18.84
CA PHE A 330 -12.33 -1.05 -19.44
C PHE A 330 -12.18 -0.98 -20.97
N PRO A 331 -12.85 -1.87 -21.73
CA PRO A 331 -12.68 -1.96 -23.17
C PRO A 331 -13.10 -0.69 -23.95
N ALA A 332 -13.86 0.22 -23.34
CA ALA A 332 -14.27 1.48 -23.93
C ALA A 332 -13.22 2.61 -23.79
N LYS A 333 -12.21 2.48 -22.92
CA LYS A 333 -11.14 3.49 -22.75
C LYS A 333 -10.33 3.66 -24.01
N GLY A 334 -9.94 4.91 -24.27
CA GLY A 334 -9.15 5.33 -25.45
C GLY A 334 -7.64 5.34 -25.19
N ALA A 335 -6.91 5.88 -26.17
CA ALA A 335 -5.46 5.98 -26.13
C ALA A 335 -4.95 6.98 -25.08
N ASP A 336 -5.74 8.02 -24.77
CA ASP A 336 -5.34 9.07 -23.84
C ASP A 336 -5.61 8.71 -22.37
N ASP A 337 -6.27 7.57 -22.13
CA ASP A 337 -6.54 7.02 -20.78
C ASP A 337 -5.42 6.15 -20.24
N VAL A 338 -4.29 6.06 -20.93
CA VAL A 338 -3.14 5.22 -20.55
C VAL A 338 -1.85 6.03 -20.57
N THR A 339 -0.92 5.71 -19.66
CA THR A 339 0.45 6.22 -19.72
C THR A 339 1.19 5.53 -20.84
N ARG A 340 1.42 6.22 -21.96
CA ARG A 340 1.95 5.63 -23.21
C ARG A 340 3.25 6.23 -23.71
N PHE A 341 3.59 7.44 -23.27
CA PHE A 341 4.83 8.11 -23.66
C PHE A 341 5.87 7.98 -22.54
N HIS A 342 7.08 7.66 -22.90
CA HIS A 342 8.21 7.56 -21.98
C HIS A 342 8.02 6.57 -20.79
N ASN A 343 7.03 5.68 -20.88
CA ASN A 343 6.87 4.59 -19.92
C ASN A 343 7.87 3.46 -20.25
N THR A 344 9.08 3.56 -19.72
CA THR A 344 10.19 2.66 -19.98
C THR A 344 10.93 2.33 -18.68
N PRO A 345 11.72 1.22 -18.62
CA PRO A 345 12.60 0.96 -17.49
C PRO A 345 13.51 2.12 -17.11
N VAL A 346 14.05 2.85 -18.10
CA VAL A 346 14.93 4.01 -17.87
C VAL A 346 14.20 5.15 -17.16
N SER A 347 13.01 5.51 -17.61
CA SER A 347 12.23 6.59 -16.96
C SER A 347 11.69 6.19 -15.60
N PHE A 348 11.35 4.91 -15.41
CA PHE A 348 11.03 4.36 -14.10
C PHE A 348 12.21 4.46 -13.13
N GLY A 349 13.44 4.16 -13.61
CA GLY A 349 14.67 4.29 -12.83
C GLY A 349 14.91 5.72 -12.34
N ALA A 350 14.64 6.73 -13.18
CA ALA A 350 14.80 8.12 -12.79
C ALA A 350 13.89 8.49 -11.60
N PHE A 351 12.66 7.96 -11.53
CA PHE A 351 11.78 8.18 -10.38
C PHE A 351 12.14 7.32 -9.17
N LEU A 352 12.74 6.14 -9.37
CA LEU A 352 13.30 5.36 -8.25
C LEU A 352 14.50 6.06 -7.62
N ASP A 353 15.41 6.62 -8.43
CA ASP A 353 16.56 7.40 -7.95
C ASP A 353 16.09 8.62 -7.13
N GLU A 354 15.03 9.27 -7.57
CA GLU A 354 14.44 10.39 -6.84
C GLU A 354 13.76 9.94 -5.55
N ALA A 355 13.02 8.83 -5.58
CA ALA A 355 12.41 8.26 -4.37
C ALA A 355 13.47 7.83 -3.34
N LYS A 356 14.59 7.25 -3.78
CA LYS A 356 15.75 6.94 -2.95
C LYS A 356 16.38 8.21 -2.37
N SER A 357 16.57 9.23 -3.21
CA SER A 357 17.12 10.53 -2.78
C SER A 357 16.19 11.22 -1.76
N TYR A 358 14.87 11.11 -1.92
CA TYR A 358 13.91 11.59 -0.94
C TYR A 358 14.08 10.85 0.41
N ALA A 359 14.14 9.53 0.41
CA ALA A 359 14.37 8.75 1.64
C ALA A 359 15.70 9.11 2.32
N ASP A 360 16.74 9.45 1.54
CA ASP A 360 18.04 9.87 2.07
C ASP A 360 18.00 11.27 2.70
N ARG A 361 17.13 12.16 2.23
CA ARG A 361 16.91 13.48 2.83
C ARG A 361 16.14 13.44 4.17
N HIS A 362 15.55 12.30 4.52
CA HIS A 362 14.77 12.08 5.74
C HIS A 362 15.43 11.04 6.64
N PRO A 363 16.62 11.33 7.21
CA PRO A 363 17.42 10.34 7.96
C PRO A 363 16.77 9.87 9.26
N ASP A 364 15.81 10.65 9.77
CA ASP A 364 15.06 10.33 11.00
C ASP A 364 13.85 9.42 10.74
N GLN A 365 13.60 9.06 9.48
CA GLN A 365 12.54 8.14 9.05
C GLN A 365 13.12 6.80 8.61
N LEU A 366 12.27 5.77 8.62
CA LEU A 366 12.60 4.50 7.99
C LEU A 366 12.84 4.73 6.48
N LYS A 367 13.98 4.27 5.97
CA LYS A 367 14.30 4.35 4.53
C LYS A 367 13.45 3.33 3.77
N MET A 368 12.22 3.69 3.47
CA MET A 368 11.28 2.85 2.74
C MET A 368 10.91 3.50 1.41
N VAL A 369 10.95 2.70 0.33
CA VAL A 369 10.44 3.05 -1.00
C VAL A 369 9.42 2.01 -1.41
N VAL A 370 8.27 2.48 -1.87
CA VAL A 370 7.14 1.63 -2.27
C VAL A 370 7.04 1.60 -3.80
N ILE A 371 6.80 0.43 -4.37
CA ILE A 371 6.62 0.26 -5.82
C ILE A 371 5.21 -0.29 -6.07
N ASN A 372 4.47 0.39 -6.91
CA ASN A 372 3.22 -0.10 -7.48
C ASN A 372 3.54 -0.62 -8.90
N ALA A 373 3.54 -1.91 -9.10
CA ALA A 373 3.33 -3.02 -8.17
C ALA A 373 4.21 -4.21 -8.57
N TRP A 374 4.14 -5.30 -7.83
CA TRP A 374 4.78 -6.55 -8.22
C TRP A 374 4.08 -7.18 -9.42
N ASN A 375 2.73 -7.21 -9.39
CA ASN A 375 1.92 -7.98 -10.34
C ASN A 375 0.57 -7.36 -10.72
N GLU A 376 0.40 -6.04 -10.69
CA GLU A 376 -0.85 -5.37 -11.09
C GLU A 376 -0.97 -5.34 -12.63
N TRP A 377 -1.17 -6.53 -13.22
CA TRP A 377 -1.18 -6.74 -14.68
C TRP A 377 -2.34 -6.02 -15.38
N VAL A 378 -3.52 -6.01 -14.75
CA VAL A 378 -4.71 -5.42 -15.35
C VAL A 378 -4.64 -3.89 -15.43
N GLU A 379 -3.88 -3.27 -14.52
CA GLU A 379 -3.62 -1.83 -14.51
C GLU A 379 -2.28 -1.47 -15.20
N GLY A 380 -1.58 -2.46 -15.77
CA GLY A 380 -0.33 -2.22 -16.50
C GLY A 380 0.82 -1.73 -15.63
N SER A 381 0.75 -1.97 -14.32
CA SER A 381 1.78 -1.57 -13.36
C SER A 381 2.35 -2.82 -12.66
N TYR A 382 3.42 -3.39 -13.20
CA TYR A 382 3.99 -4.65 -12.70
C TYR A 382 5.49 -4.74 -12.90
N LEU A 383 6.21 -5.30 -11.91
CA LEU A 383 7.63 -5.65 -11.97
C LEU A 383 7.89 -7.02 -12.57
N LEU A 384 6.93 -7.94 -12.47
CA LEU A 384 7.07 -9.29 -13.02
C LEU A 384 7.47 -9.23 -14.51
N PRO A 385 8.44 -10.06 -14.94
CA PRO A 385 8.98 -9.98 -16.29
C PRO A 385 7.94 -10.32 -17.34
N ASP A 386 7.93 -9.54 -18.41
CA ASP A 386 7.04 -9.70 -19.55
C ASP A 386 7.80 -9.97 -20.86
N ARG A 387 7.07 -10.22 -21.94
CA ARG A 387 7.70 -10.48 -23.25
C ARG A 387 8.19 -9.22 -23.95
N LEU A 388 7.74 -8.03 -23.54
CA LEU A 388 8.16 -6.78 -24.14
C LEU A 388 9.47 -6.27 -23.52
N ASN A 389 9.52 -6.23 -22.18
CA ASN A 389 10.62 -5.60 -21.44
C ASN A 389 11.59 -6.62 -20.81
N GLY A 390 11.25 -7.93 -20.85
CA GLY A 390 12.04 -8.94 -20.14
C GLY A 390 12.11 -8.63 -18.64
N PHE A 391 13.29 -8.58 -18.08
CA PHE A 391 13.57 -8.20 -16.70
C PHE A 391 13.87 -6.69 -16.52
N GLY A 392 13.73 -5.87 -17.55
CA GLY A 392 14.23 -4.49 -17.57
C GLY A 392 13.78 -3.63 -16.38
N TYR A 393 12.53 -3.73 -15.91
CA TYR A 393 12.06 -3.01 -14.71
C TYR A 393 12.74 -3.54 -13.43
N LEU A 394 12.90 -4.84 -13.29
CA LEU A 394 13.59 -5.47 -12.17
C LEU A 394 15.08 -5.12 -12.16
N GLU A 395 15.74 -5.19 -13.32
CA GLU A 395 17.14 -4.78 -13.49
C GLU A 395 17.34 -3.32 -13.07
N THR A 396 16.38 -2.45 -13.40
CA THR A 396 16.40 -1.04 -12.97
C THR A 396 16.30 -0.91 -11.44
N VAL A 397 15.45 -1.69 -10.78
CA VAL A 397 15.39 -1.69 -9.29
C VAL A 397 16.73 -2.13 -8.71
N ARG A 398 17.33 -3.19 -9.26
CA ARG A 398 18.65 -3.66 -8.84
C ARG A 398 19.71 -2.57 -8.97
N ASP A 399 19.77 -1.91 -10.13
CA ASP A 399 20.78 -0.91 -10.43
C ASP A 399 20.70 0.31 -9.50
N VAL A 400 19.50 0.65 -9.01
CA VAL A 400 19.26 1.74 -8.04
C VAL A 400 19.62 1.31 -6.61
N PHE A 401 19.23 0.11 -6.17
CA PHE A 401 19.32 -0.30 -4.76
C PHE A 401 20.43 -1.31 -4.46
N LEU A 402 21.03 -1.95 -5.47
CA LEU A 402 22.18 -2.86 -5.35
C LEU A 402 23.27 -2.46 -6.36
N PRO A 403 23.76 -1.23 -6.32
CA PRO A 403 24.87 -0.85 -7.22
C PRO A 403 26.11 -1.69 -6.92
N ASP A 404 26.86 -2.09 -7.98
CA ASP A 404 28.10 -2.87 -7.91
C ASP A 404 29.19 -2.20 -7.03
#